data_f9d23d319f0b472dbe0c861b53911698
#
_entry.id   f9d23d319f0b472dbe0c861b53911698
#
_cell.length_a   1.000
_cell.length_b   1.000
_cell.length_c   1.000
_cell.angle_alpha   90.00
_cell.angle_beta   90.00
_cell.angle_gamma   90.00
#
_symmetry.space_group_name_H-M   'P 1'
#
loop_
_entity.id
_entity.type
_entity.pdbx_description
1 polymer ?
#
loop_
_entity_poly.entity_id
_entity_poly.type
_entity_poly.pdbx_seq_one_letter_code
_entity_poly.pdbx_strand_id
1 'polypeptide(L)'
;MASNMKAVKLRMKSIESTMQITRAMQLVAASKLRRAKERADNTRPTFKMLRDTLLDISLTNTEFTSVYSTASDNKKWLYVVIAGDRGMAGGYNSNLFKKMMELTEGKEYDVLPLGKKA
;
A
#
# COMPACT_ATOMS: atom_id res chain seq x y z
N MET A 1 5.76 -1.23 -51.75
CA MET A 1 4.54 -1.65 -51.01
C MET A 1 4.73 -2.95 -50.20
N ALA A 2 5.41 -3.98 -50.70
CA ALA A 2 5.62 -5.27 -49.97
C ALA A 2 6.44 -5.14 -48.65
N SER A 3 7.44 -4.25 -48.64
CA SER A 3 8.24 -3.99 -47.43
C SER A 3 7.42 -3.43 -46.25
N ASN A 4 6.46 -2.59 -46.53
CA ASN A 4 5.57 -1.99 -45.53
C ASN A 4 4.64 -3.04 -44.92
N MET A 5 4.11 -3.96 -45.69
CA MET A 5 3.25 -5.06 -45.22
C MET A 5 3.99 -6.02 -44.29
N LYS A 6 5.26 -6.32 -44.58
CA LYS A 6 6.10 -7.18 -43.72
C LYS A 6 6.38 -6.49 -42.36
N ALA A 7 6.69 -5.20 -42.37
CA ALA A 7 6.87 -4.40 -41.14
C ALA A 7 5.61 -4.36 -40.30
N VAL A 8 4.45 -4.16 -40.90
CA VAL A 8 3.14 -4.17 -40.22
C VAL A 8 2.85 -5.53 -39.58
N LYS A 9 3.06 -6.64 -40.29
CA LYS A 9 2.89 -8.00 -39.74
C LYS A 9 3.80 -8.27 -38.54
N LEU A 10 5.07 -7.86 -38.60
CA LEU A 10 5.99 -7.98 -37.49
C LEU A 10 5.52 -7.19 -36.26
N ARG A 11 5.04 -5.97 -36.49
CA ARG A 11 4.49 -5.12 -35.41
C ARG A 11 3.24 -5.73 -34.78
N MET A 12 2.33 -6.28 -35.59
CA MET A 12 1.14 -7.00 -35.10
C MET A 12 1.52 -8.18 -34.22
N LYS A 13 2.48 -9.01 -34.66
CA LYS A 13 2.98 -10.14 -33.86
C LYS A 13 3.61 -9.72 -32.54
N SER A 14 4.36 -8.61 -32.54
CA SER A 14 4.96 -8.04 -31.31
C SER A 14 3.89 -7.55 -30.35
N ILE A 15 2.85 -6.86 -30.85
CA ILE A 15 1.73 -6.40 -30.03
C ILE A 15 0.93 -7.57 -29.45
N GLU A 16 0.68 -8.61 -30.25
CA GLU A 16 -0.02 -9.81 -29.79
C GLU A 16 0.76 -10.53 -28.66
N SER A 17 2.08 -10.68 -28.81
CA SER A 17 2.95 -11.24 -27.78
C SER A 17 2.90 -10.39 -26.50
N THR A 18 2.97 -9.07 -26.62
CA THR A 18 2.90 -8.15 -25.46
C THR A 18 1.53 -8.26 -24.77
N MET A 19 0.45 -8.40 -25.53
CA MET A 19 -0.90 -8.58 -24.99
C MET A 19 -1.03 -9.89 -24.21
N GLN A 20 -0.45 -10.98 -24.69
CA GLN A 20 -0.43 -12.28 -23.98
C GLN A 20 0.34 -12.17 -22.65
N ILE A 21 1.51 -11.52 -22.66
CA ILE A 21 2.29 -11.28 -21.45
C ILE A 21 1.48 -10.44 -20.43
N THR A 22 0.84 -9.38 -20.90
CA THR A 22 0.02 -8.51 -20.04
C THR A 22 -1.15 -9.27 -19.42
N ARG A 23 -1.82 -10.14 -20.18
CA ARG A 23 -2.86 -11.03 -19.64
C ARG A 23 -2.32 -11.99 -18.58
N ALA A 24 -1.18 -12.60 -18.80
CA ALA A 24 -0.55 -13.45 -17.82
C ALA A 24 -0.19 -12.69 -16.53
N MET A 25 0.35 -11.47 -16.66
CA MET A 25 0.64 -10.59 -15.53
C MET A 25 -0.63 -10.22 -14.76
N GLN A 26 -1.73 -9.95 -15.44
CA GLN A 26 -3.02 -9.66 -14.83
C GLN A 26 -3.54 -10.83 -13.97
N LEU A 27 -3.46 -12.06 -14.48
CA LEU A 27 -3.86 -13.27 -13.76
C LEU A 27 -3.01 -13.49 -12.49
N VAL A 28 -1.69 -13.32 -12.61
CA VAL A 28 -0.78 -13.40 -11.46
C VAL A 28 -1.08 -12.33 -10.42
N ALA A 29 -1.31 -11.09 -10.86
CA ALA A 29 -1.64 -9.99 -9.96
C ALA A 29 -2.98 -10.22 -9.24
N ALA A 30 -4.01 -10.69 -9.95
CA ALA A 30 -5.30 -11.05 -9.37
C ALA A 30 -5.18 -12.17 -8.32
N SER A 31 -4.39 -13.22 -8.59
CA SER A 31 -4.14 -14.29 -7.62
C SER A 31 -3.43 -13.79 -6.36
N LYS A 32 -2.43 -12.91 -6.52
CA LYS A 32 -1.72 -12.31 -5.38
C LYS A 32 -2.63 -11.40 -4.56
N LEU A 33 -3.45 -10.60 -5.22
CA LEU A 33 -4.44 -9.74 -4.55
C LEU A 33 -5.41 -10.56 -3.71
N ARG A 34 -5.95 -11.66 -4.28
CA ARG A 34 -6.85 -12.55 -3.54
C ARG A 34 -6.20 -13.09 -2.28
N ARG A 35 -4.97 -13.63 -2.37
CA ARG A 35 -4.24 -14.14 -1.21
C ARG A 35 -3.95 -13.07 -0.16
N ALA A 36 -3.60 -11.86 -0.59
CA ALA A 36 -3.36 -10.74 0.32
C ALA A 36 -4.65 -10.34 1.04
N LYS A 37 -5.77 -10.30 0.31
CA LYS A 37 -7.09 -10.02 0.89
C LYS A 37 -7.51 -11.09 1.90
N GLU A 38 -7.38 -12.37 1.56
CA GLU A 38 -7.67 -13.49 2.46
C GLU A 38 -6.87 -13.38 3.78
N ARG A 39 -5.58 -13.04 3.69
CA ARG A 39 -4.74 -12.82 4.89
C ARG A 39 -5.24 -11.64 5.73
N ALA A 40 -5.57 -10.53 5.09
CA ALA A 40 -6.10 -9.36 5.79
C ALA A 40 -7.44 -9.67 6.47
N ASP A 41 -8.35 -10.37 5.78
CA ASP A 41 -9.66 -10.74 6.32
C ASP A 41 -9.51 -11.73 7.49
N ASN A 42 -8.57 -12.67 7.42
CA ASN A 42 -8.28 -13.60 8.52
C ASN A 42 -7.68 -12.92 9.76
N THR A 43 -6.94 -11.83 9.58
CA THR A 43 -6.32 -11.08 10.68
C THR A 43 -7.31 -10.11 11.34
N ARG A 44 -8.32 -9.66 10.63
CA ARG A 44 -9.30 -8.66 11.09
C ARG A 44 -10.02 -9.03 12.39
N PRO A 45 -10.51 -10.28 12.60
CA PRO A 45 -11.17 -10.67 13.87
C PRO A 45 -10.24 -10.54 15.06
N THR A 46 -8.98 -10.98 14.93
CA THR A 46 -7.96 -10.88 15.98
C THR A 46 -7.67 -9.42 16.33
N PHE A 47 -7.50 -8.57 15.31
CA PHE A 47 -7.29 -7.15 15.51
C PHE A 47 -8.48 -6.50 16.23
N LYS A 48 -9.70 -6.85 15.83
CA LYS A 48 -10.93 -6.35 16.47
C LYS A 48 -10.98 -6.75 17.95
N MET A 49 -10.72 -8.02 18.27
CA MET A 49 -10.67 -8.51 19.64
C MET A 49 -9.66 -7.74 20.49
N LEU A 50 -8.42 -7.59 20.00
CA LEU A 50 -7.38 -6.84 20.70
C LEU A 50 -7.77 -5.37 20.94
N ARG A 51 -8.31 -4.73 19.91
CA ARG A 51 -8.78 -3.34 20.02
C ARG A 51 -9.90 -3.21 21.06
N ASP A 52 -10.90 -4.09 20.99
CA ASP A 52 -12.05 -4.04 21.90
C ASP A 52 -11.59 -4.31 23.36
N THR A 53 -10.66 -5.25 23.56
CA THR A 53 -10.03 -5.51 24.88
C THR A 53 -9.26 -4.29 25.40
N LEU A 54 -8.47 -3.62 24.57
CA LEU A 54 -7.74 -2.42 24.97
C LEU A 54 -8.68 -1.27 25.33
N LEU A 55 -9.76 -1.11 24.58
CA LEU A 55 -10.80 -0.11 24.89
C LEU A 55 -11.49 -0.42 26.22
N ASP A 56 -11.82 -1.68 26.47
CA ASP A 56 -12.45 -2.11 27.71
C ASP A 56 -11.53 -1.86 28.92
N ILE A 57 -10.26 -2.20 28.84
CA ILE A 57 -9.26 -1.90 29.88
C ILE A 57 -9.16 -0.40 30.12
N SER A 58 -9.12 0.39 29.04
CA SER A 58 -9.01 1.85 29.13
C SER A 58 -10.24 2.51 29.77
N LEU A 59 -11.42 1.94 29.58
CA LEU A 59 -12.68 2.49 30.12
C LEU A 59 -12.95 2.01 31.55
N THR A 60 -12.54 0.78 31.89
CA THR A 60 -12.87 0.16 33.19
C THR A 60 -11.82 0.48 34.27
N ASN A 61 -10.59 0.72 33.88
CA ASN A 61 -9.49 0.91 34.82
C ASN A 61 -8.97 2.35 34.77
N THR A 62 -9.62 3.21 35.54
CA THR A 62 -9.28 4.66 35.62
C THR A 62 -7.93 4.95 36.31
N GLU A 63 -7.40 3.97 37.06
CA GLU A 63 -6.09 4.08 37.73
C GLU A 63 -4.94 3.58 36.87
N PHE A 64 -5.23 2.95 35.74
CA PHE A 64 -4.20 2.43 34.85
C PHE A 64 -3.51 3.56 34.11
N THR A 65 -2.31 3.90 34.52
CA THR A 65 -1.43 4.84 33.81
C THR A 65 -0.28 4.09 33.15
N SER A 66 -0.13 4.33 31.87
CA SER A 66 0.96 3.75 31.06
C SER A 66 1.53 4.84 30.15
N VAL A 67 2.79 4.72 29.79
CA VAL A 67 3.40 5.58 28.76
C VAL A 67 2.66 5.53 27.41
N TYR A 68 1.88 4.45 27.19
CA TYR A 68 1.06 4.28 25.98
C TYR A 68 -0.36 4.81 26.11
N SER A 69 -0.85 5.05 27.33
CA SER A 69 -2.19 5.60 27.59
C SER A 69 -2.18 7.09 27.87
N THR A 70 -1.01 7.66 28.12
CA THR A 70 -0.87 9.09 28.41
C THR A 70 -0.54 9.86 27.13
N ALA A 71 -1.22 10.95 26.90
CA ALA A 71 -0.90 11.84 25.78
C ALA A 71 0.53 12.37 25.93
N SER A 72 1.32 12.29 24.88
CA SER A 72 2.67 12.85 24.85
C SER A 72 2.61 14.33 24.50
N ASP A 73 3.42 15.14 25.18
CA ASP A 73 3.66 16.55 24.83
C ASP A 73 4.52 16.70 23.57
N ASN A 74 5.00 15.60 23.03
CA ASN A 74 5.80 15.57 21.81
C ASN A 74 4.95 15.98 20.59
N LYS A 75 5.32 17.10 19.96
CA LYS A 75 4.65 17.64 18.77
C LYS A 75 5.14 17.01 17.48
N LYS A 76 6.08 16.07 17.55
CA LYS A 76 6.66 15.40 16.40
C LYS A 76 5.72 14.29 15.89
N TRP A 77 5.45 14.30 14.61
CA TRP A 77 4.57 13.33 13.93
C TRP A 77 5.35 12.14 13.41
N LEU A 78 4.79 10.95 13.52
CA LEU A 78 5.28 9.76 12.80
C LEU A 78 4.34 9.43 11.64
N TYR A 79 4.86 9.52 10.42
CA TYR A 79 4.13 9.13 9.22
C TYR A 79 4.54 7.72 8.78
N VAL A 80 3.59 6.80 8.81
CA VAL A 80 3.78 5.46 8.26
C VAL A 80 3.36 5.50 6.79
N VAL A 81 4.35 5.40 5.89
CA VAL A 81 4.15 5.52 4.44
C VAL A 81 4.19 4.15 3.80
N ILE A 82 3.04 3.66 3.34
CA ILE A 82 2.91 2.33 2.72
C ILE A 82 2.89 2.48 1.21
N ALA A 83 4.02 2.22 0.56
CA ALA A 83 4.17 2.26 -0.88
C ALA A 83 4.20 0.86 -1.51
N GLY A 84 4.15 0.79 -2.83
CA GLY A 84 4.25 -0.47 -3.56
C GLY A 84 5.69 -1.00 -3.62
N ASP A 85 5.82 -2.33 -3.79
CA ASP A 85 7.13 -2.97 -4.01
C ASP A 85 7.56 -2.92 -5.47
N ARG A 86 6.60 -2.79 -6.39
CA ARG A 86 6.83 -2.87 -7.84
C ARG A 86 6.28 -1.65 -8.56
N GLY A 87 6.78 -1.43 -9.78
CA GLY A 87 6.23 -0.47 -10.71
C GLY A 87 4.96 -0.95 -11.40
N MET A 88 4.53 -0.23 -12.42
CA MET A 88 3.30 -0.46 -13.20
C MET A 88 2.01 -0.39 -12.36
N ALA A 89 2.00 0.45 -11.33
CA ALA A 89 0.85 0.70 -10.46
C ALA A 89 0.16 2.04 -10.76
N GLY A 90 0.33 2.58 -11.97
CA GLY A 90 -0.17 3.90 -12.33
C GLY A 90 0.42 5.00 -11.44
N GLY A 91 -0.40 5.95 -11.02
CA GLY A 91 -0.01 7.06 -10.17
C GLY A 91 0.00 6.77 -8.66
N TYR A 92 -0.15 5.52 -8.23
CA TYR A 92 -0.29 5.19 -6.81
C TYR A 92 0.82 5.79 -5.94
N ASN A 93 2.08 5.45 -6.21
CA ASN A 93 3.20 5.94 -5.42
C ASN A 93 3.38 7.46 -5.55
N SER A 94 3.22 8.01 -6.75
CA SER A 94 3.36 9.46 -6.98
C SER A 94 2.30 10.26 -6.22
N ASN A 95 1.05 9.78 -6.18
CA ASN A 95 -0.03 10.42 -5.45
C ASN A 95 0.16 10.30 -3.94
N LEU A 96 0.68 9.14 -3.46
CA LEU A 96 1.04 8.93 -2.07
C LEU A 96 2.08 9.94 -1.59
N PHE A 97 3.16 10.14 -2.35
CA PHE A 97 4.21 11.09 -1.99
C PHE A 97 3.75 12.54 -2.06
N LYS A 98 2.95 12.92 -3.04
CA LYS A 98 2.33 14.25 -3.06
C LYS A 98 1.49 14.49 -1.81
N LYS A 99 0.67 13.51 -1.44
CA LYS A 99 -0.16 13.61 -0.25
C LYS A 99 0.65 13.68 1.04
N MET A 100 1.75 12.93 1.11
CA MET A 100 2.68 13.01 2.23
C MET A 100 3.27 14.42 2.34
N MET A 101 3.77 15.00 1.24
CA MET A 101 4.34 16.36 1.24
C MET A 101 3.33 17.40 1.74
N GLU A 102 2.09 17.33 1.26
CA GLU A 102 1.02 18.22 1.73
C GLU A 102 0.76 18.09 3.24
N LEU A 103 0.77 16.85 3.76
CA LEU A 103 0.47 16.59 5.18
C LEU A 103 1.60 16.95 6.13
N THR A 104 2.84 16.96 5.64
CA THR A 104 4.05 17.24 6.43
C THR A 104 4.47 18.70 6.41
N GLU A 105 3.85 19.52 5.57
CA GLU A 105 4.17 20.93 5.43
C GLU A 105 4.06 21.67 6.79
N GLY A 106 5.12 22.33 7.18
CA GLY A 106 5.21 23.08 8.45
C GLY A 106 5.22 22.22 9.72
N LYS A 107 5.42 20.91 9.63
CA LYS A 107 5.45 20.00 10.79
C LYS A 107 6.81 19.38 10.98
N GLU A 108 7.16 19.13 12.23
CA GLU A 108 8.29 18.26 12.55
C GLU A 108 7.83 16.80 12.50
N TYR A 109 8.53 15.95 11.75
CA TYR A 109 8.08 14.58 11.54
C TYR A 109 9.22 13.60 11.32
N ASP A 110 8.92 12.33 11.61
CA ASP A 110 9.67 11.15 11.20
C ASP A 110 8.86 10.35 10.17
N VAL A 111 9.55 9.56 9.37
CA VAL A 111 8.91 8.68 8.38
C VAL A 111 9.31 7.24 8.62
N LEU A 112 8.31 6.36 8.68
CA LEU A 112 8.49 4.92 8.65
C LEU A 112 8.06 4.39 7.27
N PRO A 113 9.00 4.16 6.35
CA PRO A 113 8.67 3.68 5.01
C PRO A 113 8.41 2.17 5.01
N LEU A 114 7.32 1.75 4.38
CA LEU A 114 6.95 0.36 4.14
C LEU A 114 6.79 0.12 2.64
N GLY A 115 7.56 -0.81 2.09
CA GLY A 115 7.60 -1.11 0.66
C GLY A 115 8.87 -0.61 -0.03
N LYS A 116 9.26 -1.30 -1.12
CA LYS A 116 10.53 -1.01 -1.82
C LYS A 116 10.55 0.33 -2.55
N LYS A 117 9.40 0.98 -2.70
CA LYS A 117 9.24 2.26 -3.39
C LYS A 117 8.86 3.40 -2.44
N ALA A 118 8.88 3.13 -1.14
CA ALA A 118 8.71 4.14 -0.10
C ALA A 118 9.99 4.90 0.17
#